data_a1e901185db9b8340ea6c24884ad3aae
#
_entry.id   a1e901185db9b8340ea6c24884ad3aae
#
_cell.length_a   1.000
_cell.length_b   1.000
_cell.length_c   1.000
_cell.angle_alpha   90.00
_cell.angle_beta   90.00
_cell.angle_gamma   90.00
#
_symmetry.space_group_name_H-M   'P 1'
#
loop_
_entity.id
_entity.type
_entity.pdbx_description
1 polymer ?
#
loop_
_entity_poly.entity_id
_entity_poly.type
_entity_poly.pdbx_seq_one_letter_code
_entity_poly.pdbx_strand_id
1 'polypeptide(L)'
;MEANLAQLQSCMYQYSRAIYRSIKDLIDPYVDQPTRLEYRRAVLCECEETMARLAQDPHYFARPDRTLFHDIRRYFPITAQAKVAWAVGEGVSAAVAFIEAQLEAGLLDGGVSRCKATTRKGKACQRTPLPGRDYCPSHQHLETATAARTAAVA
;
A
#
# COMPACT_ATOMS: atom_id res chain seq x y z
N MET A 1 -10.89 -17.65 -6.66
CA MET A 1 -10.58 -16.21 -6.51
C MET A 1 -10.60 -15.75 -5.06
N GLU A 2 -11.67 -15.95 -4.33
CA GLU A 2 -11.77 -15.51 -2.92
C GLU A 2 -10.73 -16.15 -2.00
N ALA A 3 -10.39 -17.42 -2.19
CA ALA A 3 -9.39 -18.12 -1.40
C ALA A 3 -7.98 -17.49 -1.52
N ASN A 4 -7.60 -17.03 -2.71
CA ASN A 4 -6.30 -16.41 -2.94
C ASN A 4 -6.19 -15.03 -2.29
N LEU A 5 -7.27 -14.25 -2.31
CA LEU A 5 -7.30 -12.94 -1.65
C LEU A 5 -7.24 -13.08 -0.12
N ALA A 6 -7.96 -14.03 0.45
CA ALA A 6 -7.90 -14.30 1.89
C ALA A 6 -6.50 -14.77 2.32
N GLN A 7 -5.84 -15.57 1.51
CA GLN A 7 -4.46 -16.00 1.77
C GLN A 7 -3.48 -14.84 1.67
N LEU A 8 -3.63 -13.97 0.68
CA LEU A 8 -2.84 -12.76 0.57
C LEU A 8 -3.01 -11.87 1.80
N GLN A 9 -4.26 -11.61 2.21
CA GLN A 9 -4.55 -10.81 3.40
C GLN A 9 -3.92 -11.40 4.66
N SER A 10 -3.97 -12.73 4.82
CA SER A 10 -3.32 -13.42 5.94
C SER A 10 -1.80 -13.24 5.93
N CYS A 11 -1.16 -13.35 4.77
CA CYS A 11 0.27 -13.11 4.63
C CYS A 11 0.62 -11.65 4.92
N MET A 12 -0.15 -10.71 4.39
CA MET A 12 0.08 -9.28 4.63
C MET A 12 -0.10 -8.91 6.12
N TYR A 13 -1.03 -9.56 6.81
CA TYR A 13 -1.17 -9.42 8.25
C TYR A 13 0.09 -9.90 9.00
N GLN A 14 0.74 -10.97 8.56
CA GLN A 14 2.01 -11.42 9.14
C GLN A 14 3.13 -10.41 8.94
N TYR A 15 3.20 -9.75 7.77
CA TYR A 15 4.16 -8.66 7.53
C TYR A 15 3.91 -7.47 8.44
N SER A 16 2.67 -7.05 8.65
CA SER A 16 2.35 -5.96 9.58
C SER A 16 2.81 -6.29 11.00
N ARG A 17 2.59 -7.52 11.45
CA ARG A 17 3.04 -7.99 12.76
C ARG A 17 4.55 -8.09 12.87
N ALA A 18 5.25 -8.49 11.83
CA ALA A 18 6.70 -8.55 11.80
C ALA A 18 7.31 -7.15 11.92
N ILE A 19 6.79 -6.17 11.17
CA ILE A 19 7.21 -4.76 11.28
C ILE A 19 6.96 -4.25 12.70
N TYR A 20 5.76 -4.42 13.22
CA TYR A 20 5.43 -3.99 14.59
C TYR A 20 6.36 -4.59 15.64
N ARG A 21 6.63 -5.89 15.58
CA ARG A 21 7.54 -6.55 16.55
C ARG A 21 8.95 -6.02 16.49
N SER A 22 9.42 -5.60 15.33
CA SER A 22 10.78 -5.06 15.17
C SER A 22 10.95 -3.65 15.76
N ILE A 23 9.85 -2.89 15.92
CA ILE A 23 9.91 -1.49 16.34
C ILE A 23 9.19 -1.18 17.67
N LYS A 24 8.34 -2.07 18.17
CA LYS A 24 7.51 -1.83 19.38
C LYS A 24 8.29 -1.41 20.61
N ASP A 25 9.50 -1.92 20.78
CA ASP A 25 10.34 -1.64 21.95
C ASP A 25 11.13 -0.32 21.81
N LEU A 26 11.07 0.30 20.64
CA LEU A 26 11.62 1.62 20.35
C LEU A 26 10.63 2.77 20.62
N ILE A 27 9.37 2.45 20.93
CA ILE A 27 8.34 3.44 21.30
C ILE A 27 8.82 4.23 22.53
N ASP A 28 8.47 5.51 22.57
CA ASP A 28 8.96 6.46 23.56
C ASP A 28 8.89 5.88 24.99
N PRO A 29 10.04 5.68 25.65
CA PRO A 29 10.09 5.13 26.99
C PRO A 29 9.72 6.13 28.08
N TYR A 30 9.66 7.43 27.76
CA TYR A 30 9.44 8.50 28.73
C TYR A 30 7.96 8.82 28.97
N VAL A 31 7.06 8.25 28.15
CA VAL A 31 5.63 8.37 28.37
C VAL A 31 5.15 7.36 29.44
N ASP A 32 4.07 7.70 30.14
CA ASP A 32 3.44 6.81 31.12
C ASP A 32 2.90 5.53 30.48
N GLN A 33 2.61 4.53 31.31
CA GLN A 33 2.19 3.19 30.86
C GLN A 33 0.90 3.23 30.00
N PRO A 34 -0.18 3.93 30.39
CA PRO A 34 -1.40 4.02 29.58
C PRO A 34 -1.13 4.61 28.20
N THR A 35 -0.39 5.71 28.14
CA THR A 35 -0.03 6.38 26.87
C THR A 35 0.83 5.49 26.00
N ARG A 36 1.78 4.76 26.58
CA ARG A 36 2.61 3.80 25.83
C ARG A 36 1.77 2.69 25.22
N LEU A 37 0.75 2.22 25.90
CA LEU A 37 -0.17 1.21 25.38
C LEU A 37 -0.98 1.74 24.20
N GLU A 38 -1.42 2.98 24.28
CA GLU A 38 -2.09 3.68 23.17
C GLU A 38 -1.17 3.85 21.96
N TYR A 39 0.08 4.25 22.18
CA TYR A 39 1.08 4.36 21.12
C TYR A 39 1.34 3.01 20.43
N ARG A 40 1.45 1.93 21.19
CA ARG A 40 1.60 0.57 20.65
C ARG A 40 0.42 0.17 19.78
N ARG A 41 -0.80 0.46 20.22
CA ARG A 41 -2.02 0.20 19.43
C ARG A 41 -2.05 1.02 18.15
N ALA A 42 -1.72 2.31 18.24
CA ALA A 42 -1.69 3.19 17.08
C ALA A 42 -0.66 2.73 16.04
N VAL A 43 0.57 2.40 16.47
CA VAL A 43 1.61 1.89 15.58
C VAL A 43 1.21 0.58 14.91
N LEU A 44 0.62 -0.34 15.66
CA LEU A 44 0.13 -1.60 15.10
C LEU A 44 -0.98 -1.37 14.08
N CYS A 45 -1.93 -0.50 14.38
CA CYS A 45 -3.04 -0.15 13.50
C CYS A 45 -2.52 0.42 12.16
N GLU A 46 -1.59 1.37 12.20
CA GLU A 46 -0.98 1.94 10.99
C GLU A 46 -0.24 0.90 10.15
N CYS A 47 0.47 -0.04 10.79
CA CYS A 47 1.12 -1.15 10.09
C CYS A 47 0.07 -2.05 9.41
N GLU A 48 -1.01 -2.39 10.10
CA GLU A 48 -2.07 -3.25 9.57
C GLU A 48 -2.82 -2.56 8.43
N GLU A 49 -3.17 -1.28 8.57
CA GLU A 49 -3.84 -0.51 7.52
C GLU A 49 -2.99 -0.37 6.26
N THR A 50 -1.70 -0.10 6.42
CA THR A 50 -0.76 0.00 5.29
C THR A 50 -0.68 -1.32 4.53
N MET A 51 -0.55 -2.44 5.24
CA MET A 51 -0.51 -3.76 4.61
C MET A 51 -1.84 -4.14 3.96
N ALA A 52 -2.96 -3.82 4.58
CA ALA A 52 -4.29 -4.05 4.01
C ALA A 52 -4.50 -3.27 2.71
N ARG A 53 -4.06 -2.01 2.65
CA ARG A 53 -4.11 -1.18 1.43
C ARG A 53 -3.22 -1.72 0.33
N LEU A 54 -2.00 -2.15 0.66
CA LEU A 54 -1.09 -2.79 -0.31
C LEU A 54 -1.65 -4.11 -0.85
N ALA A 55 -2.38 -4.87 -0.03
CA ALA A 55 -3.05 -6.08 -0.48
C ALA A 55 -4.19 -5.80 -1.47
N GLN A 56 -4.90 -4.70 -1.30
CA GLN A 56 -5.98 -4.27 -2.20
C GLN A 56 -5.45 -3.62 -3.46
N ASP A 57 -4.45 -2.75 -3.33
CA ASP A 57 -3.82 -2.03 -4.42
C ASP A 57 -2.31 -1.89 -4.16
N PRO A 58 -1.48 -2.75 -4.80
CA PRO A 58 -0.02 -2.70 -4.65
C PRO A 58 0.60 -1.35 -5.04
N HIS A 59 -0.11 -0.55 -5.82
CA HIS A 59 0.35 0.76 -6.29
C HIS A 59 -0.32 1.95 -5.59
N TYR A 60 -1.09 1.69 -4.53
CA TYR A 60 -1.79 2.74 -3.77
C TYR A 60 -0.83 3.82 -3.27
N PHE A 61 0.32 3.42 -2.75
CA PHE A 61 1.35 4.34 -2.28
C PHE A 61 2.48 4.44 -3.30
N ALA A 62 2.94 5.66 -3.57
CA ALA A 62 4.15 5.87 -4.36
C ALA A 62 5.41 5.36 -3.63
N ARG A 63 5.45 5.54 -2.31
CA ARG A 63 6.53 5.11 -1.42
C ARG A 63 5.95 4.64 -0.08
N PRO A 64 5.48 3.39 -0.01
CA PRO A 64 4.76 2.88 1.16
C PRO A 64 5.60 2.88 2.44
N ASP A 65 6.89 2.64 2.34
CA ASP A 65 7.84 2.68 3.44
C ASP A 65 7.92 4.07 4.09
N ARG A 66 8.04 5.11 3.27
CA ARG A 66 8.09 6.49 3.74
C ARG A 66 6.77 6.97 4.30
N THR A 67 5.67 6.58 3.69
CA THR A 67 4.33 6.93 4.16
C THR A 67 4.09 6.33 5.54
N LEU A 68 4.32 5.04 5.72
CA LEU A 68 4.16 4.38 7.01
C LEU A 68 5.07 5.00 8.07
N PHE A 69 6.36 5.22 7.76
CA PHE A 69 7.27 5.87 8.70
C PHE A 69 6.79 7.26 9.10
N HIS A 70 6.34 8.08 8.15
CA HIS A 70 5.81 9.41 8.43
C HIS A 70 4.63 9.37 9.40
N ASP A 71 3.73 8.42 9.24
CA ASP A 71 2.51 8.31 10.04
C ASP A 71 2.80 7.85 11.48
N ILE A 72 3.82 7.01 11.69
CA ILE A 72 4.15 6.46 13.01
C ILE A 72 5.29 7.18 13.74
N ARG A 73 6.14 7.97 13.07
CA ARG A 73 7.36 8.55 13.66
C ARG A 73 7.12 9.33 14.95
N ARG A 74 5.94 9.94 15.11
CA ARG A 74 5.59 10.75 16.31
C ARG A 74 5.52 9.93 17.60
N TYR A 75 5.40 8.63 17.50
CA TYR A 75 5.35 7.71 18.65
C TYR A 75 6.73 7.29 19.16
N PHE A 76 7.79 7.70 18.47
CA PHE A 76 9.15 7.31 18.75
C PHE A 76 10.02 8.54 19.08
N PRO A 77 10.98 8.41 20.04
CA PRO A 77 11.91 9.46 20.29
C PRO A 77 12.80 9.68 19.04
N ILE A 78 13.24 10.91 18.86
CA ILE A 78 14.04 11.30 17.68
C ILE A 78 15.29 10.43 17.50
N THR A 79 15.89 9.98 18.61
CA THR A 79 17.07 9.11 18.63
C THR A 79 16.80 7.71 18.08
N ALA A 80 15.55 7.24 18.12
CA ALA A 80 15.14 5.94 17.61
C ALA A 80 14.63 5.99 16.16
N GLN A 81 14.27 7.16 15.64
CA GLN A 81 13.57 7.29 14.36
C GLN A 81 14.35 6.72 13.17
N ALA A 82 15.68 6.81 13.17
CA ALA A 82 16.51 6.24 12.12
C ALA A 82 16.40 4.70 12.09
N LYS A 83 16.40 4.04 13.26
CA LYS A 83 16.19 2.59 13.37
C LYS A 83 14.79 2.18 12.93
N VAL A 84 13.79 2.97 13.33
CA VAL A 84 12.39 2.74 12.93
C VAL A 84 12.25 2.86 11.42
N ALA A 85 12.78 3.90 10.80
CA ALA A 85 12.75 4.09 9.36
C ALA A 85 13.39 2.92 8.60
N TRP A 86 14.53 2.44 9.08
CA TRP A 86 15.21 1.29 8.49
C TRP A 86 14.37 0.00 8.61
N ALA A 87 13.87 -0.31 9.80
CA ALA A 87 13.07 -1.51 10.04
C ALA A 87 11.76 -1.51 9.25
N VAL A 88 11.10 -0.36 9.17
CA VAL A 88 9.90 -0.16 8.33
C VAL A 88 10.25 -0.37 6.86
N GLY A 89 11.34 0.21 6.38
CA GLY A 89 11.82 0.06 5.00
C GLY A 89 12.05 -1.40 4.62
N GLU A 90 12.75 -2.16 5.47
CA GLU A 90 12.98 -3.59 5.26
C GLU A 90 11.68 -4.40 5.23
N GLY A 91 10.80 -4.17 6.18
CA GLY A 91 9.54 -4.91 6.28
C GLY A 91 8.58 -4.60 5.14
N VAL A 92 8.44 -3.33 4.76
CA VAL A 92 7.59 -2.92 3.63
C VAL A 92 8.16 -3.43 2.31
N SER A 93 9.48 -3.35 2.10
CA SER A 93 10.12 -3.89 0.89
C SER A 93 9.90 -5.39 0.74
N ALA A 94 9.99 -6.15 1.83
CA ALA A 94 9.70 -7.57 1.82
C ALA A 94 8.23 -7.88 1.47
N ALA A 95 7.28 -7.11 2.00
CA ALA A 95 5.87 -7.25 1.69
C ALA A 95 5.56 -6.93 0.22
N VAL A 96 6.14 -5.84 -0.31
CA VAL A 96 5.99 -5.46 -1.73
C VAL A 96 6.56 -6.53 -2.64
N ALA A 97 7.78 -7.01 -2.37
CA ALA A 97 8.40 -8.09 -3.15
C ALA A 97 7.56 -9.38 -3.13
N PHE A 98 6.94 -9.71 -2.00
CA PHE A 98 6.02 -10.83 -1.91
C PHE A 98 4.80 -10.65 -2.82
N ILE A 99 4.16 -9.47 -2.79
CA ILE A 99 3.01 -9.18 -3.66
C ILE A 99 3.40 -9.28 -5.15
N GLU A 100 4.53 -8.68 -5.52
CA GLU A 100 5.05 -8.73 -6.90
C GLU A 100 5.28 -10.17 -7.37
N ALA A 101 5.88 -11.00 -6.54
CA ALA A 101 6.08 -12.41 -6.84
C ALA A 101 4.76 -13.18 -7.01
N GLN A 102 3.73 -12.87 -6.23
CA GLN A 102 2.40 -13.47 -6.39
C GLN A 102 1.70 -13.03 -7.69
N LEU A 103 1.88 -11.76 -8.07
CA LEU A 103 1.37 -11.23 -9.34
C LEU A 103 2.07 -11.86 -10.54
N GLU A 104 3.39 -12.00 -10.50
CA GLU A 104 4.18 -12.65 -11.56
C GLU A 104 3.84 -14.13 -11.71
N ALA A 105 3.58 -14.83 -10.62
CA ALA A 105 3.15 -16.22 -10.62
C ALA A 105 1.70 -16.42 -11.11
N GLY A 106 0.95 -15.33 -11.35
CA GLY A 106 -0.46 -15.39 -11.75
C GLY A 106 -1.40 -15.92 -10.67
N LEU A 107 -0.93 -15.97 -9.41
CA LEU A 107 -1.70 -16.43 -8.27
C LEU A 107 -2.64 -15.34 -7.73
N LEU A 108 -2.31 -14.09 -8.00
CA LEU A 108 -3.20 -12.95 -7.83
C LEU A 108 -3.59 -12.50 -9.23
N ASP A 109 -4.87 -12.57 -9.52
CA ASP A 109 -5.37 -11.79 -10.64
C ASP A 109 -4.97 -10.34 -10.36
N GLY A 110 -4.33 -9.71 -11.31
CA GLY A 110 -4.05 -8.29 -11.26
C GLY A 110 -5.35 -7.48 -11.32
N GLY A 111 -6.36 -7.93 -10.54
CA GLY A 111 -7.73 -7.42 -10.45
C GLY A 111 -7.83 -5.99 -9.92
N VAL A 112 -6.71 -5.36 -9.66
CA VAL A 112 -6.65 -3.91 -9.64
C VAL A 112 -6.66 -3.46 -11.10
N SER A 113 -7.85 -3.16 -11.61
CA SER A 113 -8.01 -2.48 -12.87
C SER A 113 -7.05 -1.29 -12.88
N ARG A 114 -6.06 -1.32 -13.75
CA ARG A 114 -5.19 -0.16 -13.95
C ARG A 114 -5.81 0.76 -14.99
N CYS A 115 -5.60 2.04 -14.82
CA CYS A 115 -5.97 3.02 -15.83
C CYS A 115 -5.40 2.61 -17.19
N LYS A 116 -6.23 2.52 -18.21
CA LYS A 116 -5.82 2.10 -19.57
C LYS A 116 -5.06 3.18 -20.32
N ALA A 117 -4.87 4.37 -19.74
CA ALA A 117 -4.16 5.47 -20.38
C ALA A 117 -2.65 5.23 -20.43
N THR A 118 -2.02 5.83 -21.42
CA THR A 118 -0.57 5.91 -21.54
C THR A 118 -0.10 7.29 -21.09
N THR A 119 0.97 7.33 -20.31
CA THR A 119 1.58 8.59 -19.87
C THR A 119 2.30 9.28 -21.04
N ARG A 120 2.59 10.59 -20.90
CA ARG A 120 3.37 11.34 -21.90
C ARG A 120 4.73 10.72 -22.24
N LYS A 121 5.27 9.89 -21.36
CA LYS A 121 6.54 9.16 -21.55
C LYS A 121 6.36 7.79 -22.24
N GLY A 122 5.16 7.48 -22.76
CA GLY A 122 4.87 6.22 -23.42
C GLY A 122 4.72 5.01 -22.48
N LYS A 123 4.65 5.21 -21.18
CA LYS A 123 4.44 4.14 -20.18
C LYS A 123 2.97 4.04 -19.79
N ALA A 124 2.50 2.83 -19.48
CA ALA A 124 1.15 2.64 -18.95
C ALA A 124 0.94 3.42 -17.65
N CYS A 125 -0.24 4.01 -17.48
CA CYS A 125 -0.61 4.69 -16.25
C CYS A 125 -0.78 3.67 -15.12
N GLN A 126 -0.12 3.92 -14.00
CA GLN A 126 -0.13 3.03 -12.83
C GLN A 126 -1.24 3.36 -11.81
N ARG A 127 -2.05 4.37 -12.08
CA ARG A 127 -3.12 4.82 -11.17
C ARG A 127 -4.33 3.90 -11.24
N THR A 128 -5.02 3.78 -10.11
CA THR A 128 -6.29 3.08 -10.02
C THR A 128 -7.36 3.85 -10.78
N PRO A 129 -8.16 3.20 -11.64
CA PRO A 129 -9.29 3.82 -12.29
C PRO A 129 -10.41 4.10 -11.29
N LEU A 130 -11.33 4.96 -11.67
CA LEU A 130 -12.56 5.19 -10.91
C LEU A 130 -13.40 3.90 -10.87
N PRO A 131 -14.19 3.66 -9.80
CA PRO A 131 -15.04 2.48 -9.70
C PRO A 131 -15.92 2.30 -10.94
N GLY A 132 -15.85 1.12 -11.56
CA GLY A 132 -16.61 0.81 -12.79
C GLY A 132 -16.14 1.53 -14.06
N ARG A 133 -14.96 2.17 -14.06
CA ARG A 133 -14.40 2.88 -15.21
C ARG A 133 -13.03 2.37 -15.60
N ASP A 134 -12.61 2.69 -16.82
CA ASP A 134 -11.32 2.25 -17.39
C ASP A 134 -10.18 3.23 -17.11
N TYR A 135 -10.48 4.45 -16.67
CA TYR A 135 -9.50 5.53 -16.51
C TYR A 135 -9.51 6.13 -15.11
N CYS A 136 -8.34 6.59 -14.67
CA CYS A 136 -8.20 7.32 -13.41
C CYS A 136 -8.74 8.76 -13.53
N PRO A 137 -8.95 9.48 -12.41
CA PRO A 137 -9.48 10.85 -12.45
C PRO A 137 -8.72 11.80 -13.37
N SER A 138 -7.40 11.63 -13.51
CA SER A 138 -6.57 12.47 -14.40
C SER A 138 -6.72 12.14 -15.89
N HIS A 139 -7.20 10.95 -16.22
CA HIS A 139 -7.37 10.47 -17.60
C HIS A 139 -8.84 10.25 -18.00
N GLN A 140 -9.76 10.70 -17.17
CA GLN A 140 -11.21 10.57 -17.39
C GLN A 140 -11.67 11.18 -18.73
N HIS A 141 -10.98 12.22 -19.21
CA HIS A 141 -11.25 12.84 -20.51
C HIS A 141 -11.07 11.88 -21.70
N LEU A 142 -10.32 10.79 -21.54
CA LEU A 142 -10.13 9.80 -22.60
C LEU A 142 -11.34 8.88 -22.79
N GLU A 143 -12.19 8.72 -21.78
CA GLU A 143 -13.45 7.96 -21.87
C GLU A 143 -14.42 8.63 -22.86
N THR A 144 -14.55 9.93 -22.78
CA THR A 144 -15.42 10.70 -23.67
C THR A 144 -14.93 10.67 -25.12
N ALA A 145 -13.61 10.66 -25.34
CA ALA A 145 -13.01 10.54 -26.67
C ALA A 145 -13.21 9.15 -27.29
N THR A 146 -13.22 8.10 -26.48
CA THR A 146 -13.45 6.72 -26.96
C THR A 146 -14.93 6.49 -27.28
N ALA A 147 -15.85 7.01 -26.46
CA ALA A 147 -17.29 6.94 -26.72
C ALA A 147 -17.67 7.70 -28.00
N ALA A 148 -17.05 8.85 -28.26
CA ALA A 148 -17.27 9.61 -29.48
C ALA A 148 -16.75 8.87 -30.74
N ARG A 149 -15.66 8.10 -30.63
CA ARG A 149 -15.13 7.29 -31.75
C ARG A 149 -16.03 6.10 -32.09
N THR A 150 -16.58 5.42 -31.08
CA THR A 150 -17.51 4.30 -31.30
C THR A 150 -18.85 4.76 -31.90
N ALA A 151 -19.33 5.95 -31.55
CA ALA A 151 -20.55 6.50 -32.10
C ALA A 151 -20.39 7.03 -33.59
N ALA A 152 -19.15 7.31 -34.03
CA ALA A 152 -18.87 7.77 -35.39
C ALA A 152 -18.68 6.62 -36.42
N VAL A 153 -18.65 5.37 -35.99
CA VAL A 153 -18.46 4.16 -36.82
C VAL A 153 -19.76 3.34 -36.94
N ALA A 154 -20.82 3.74 -36.25
CA ALA A 154 -22.17 3.19 -36.37
C ALA A 154 -23.06 4.08 -37.18
#